data_e71cc4a8ae19ee84cb7230b1bdd08cac
#
_entry.id   e71cc4a8ae19ee84cb7230b1bdd08cac
#
_cell.length_a   1.000
_cell.length_b   1.000
_cell.length_c   1.000
_cell.angle_alpha   90.00
_cell.angle_beta   90.00
_cell.angle_gamma   90.00
#
_symmetry.space_group_name_H-M   'P 1'
#
loop_
_entity.id
_entity.type
_entity.pdbx_description
1 polymer ?
#
loop_
_entity_poly.entity_id
_entity_poly.type
_entity_poly.pdbx_seq_one_letter_code
_entity_poly.pdbx_strand_id
1 'polypeptide(L)'
;MALKLFGRTLGQKRPGAELSGDSTIMDDSVSEQGRGVPGGGGWLDRLPVLAGKSVAEQLRMLGLLLGVFAAFAVILTIWQLHSANQGTAYVSAAGQMRTLSQRLAKAAQQTLQGNEAAFTELKTSRGQFQQLLQAGSEGGDVDGTRVSASPGSVRGELDALTELWKKTDKESQSLLGQQKNLAILAKAVSQINSENPKLLDLSEQVAALKLQGGASAADIATANQVVMLTQRIAKNANALLVADAIDPEVAFLLG
;
A
#
# COMPACT_ATOMS: atom_id res chain seq x y z
N MET A 1 -3.98 1.99 -24.33
CA MET A 1 -4.33 0.60 -24.67
C MET A 1 -4.75 -0.15 -23.42
N ALA A 2 -6.05 -0.29 -23.27
CA ALA A 2 -6.86 -1.30 -22.63
C ALA A 2 -6.48 -1.86 -21.26
N LEU A 3 -7.07 -1.29 -20.23
CA LEU A 3 -7.43 -1.95 -18.98
C LEU A 3 -8.79 -2.64 -19.14
N LYS A 4 -8.76 -3.95 -19.33
CA LYS A 4 -9.90 -4.85 -19.18
C LYS A 4 -9.38 -6.09 -18.48
N LEU A 5 -9.74 -6.27 -17.22
CA LEU A 5 -9.87 -7.55 -16.51
C LEU A 5 -10.09 -7.24 -15.01
N PHE A 6 -11.33 -7.31 -14.59
CA PHE A 6 -11.79 -7.86 -13.32
C PHE A 6 -13.27 -7.49 -13.13
N GLY A 7 -14.12 -8.19 -13.88
CA GLY A 7 -15.54 -8.27 -13.58
C GLY A 7 -15.90 -9.72 -13.37
N ARG A 8 -15.89 -10.19 -12.14
CA ARG A 8 -16.50 -11.47 -11.76
C ARG A 8 -17.53 -11.20 -10.69
N THR A 9 -18.77 -11.07 -11.15
CA THR A 9 -19.98 -11.00 -10.34
C THR A 9 -20.18 -12.32 -9.63
N LEU A 10 -20.13 -12.30 -8.29
CA LEU A 10 -20.63 -13.38 -7.44
C LEU A 10 -22.14 -13.22 -7.29
N GLY A 11 -22.88 -14.09 -7.95
CA GLY A 11 -24.31 -14.26 -7.79
C GLY A 11 -24.66 -14.77 -6.40
N GLN A 12 -25.37 -13.95 -5.66
CA GLN A 12 -25.94 -14.24 -4.35
C GLN A 12 -27.31 -14.91 -4.55
N LYS A 13 -27.37 -16.22 -4.36
CA LYS A 13 -28.62 -16.98 -4.34
C LYS A 13 -29.01 -17.22 -2.89
N ARG A 14 -30.01 -16.52 -2.40
CA ARG A 14 -30.73 -16.81 -1.14
C ARG A 14 -31.82 -17.86 -1.43
N PRO A 15 -31.95 -18.91 -0.61
CA PRO A 15 -33.21 -19.65 -0.50
C PRO A 15 -34.02 -19.08 0.67
N GLY A 16 -35.26 -18.76 0.40
CA GLY A 16 -36.24 -18.36 1.40
C GLY A 16 -36.62 -19.55 2.28
N ALA A 17 -36.81 -19.27 3.57
CA ALA A 17 -37.44 -20.16 4.51
C ALA A 17 -38.87 -19.69 4.72
N GLU A 18 -39.83 -20.45 4.22
CA GLU A 18 -41.25 -20.32 4.60
C GLU A 18 -41.45 -20.94 5.99
N LEU A 19 -42.03 -20.14 6.86
CA LEU A 19 -42.61 -20.55 8.12
C LEU A 19 -44.02 -21.11 7.81
N SER A 20 -44.21 -22.39 8.04
CA SER A 20 -45.54 -22.93 8.21
C SER A 20 -45.63 -23.55 9.60
N GLY A 21 -46.46 -22.94 10.44
CA GLY A 21 -46.84 -23.49 11.73
C GLY A 21 -47.88 -24.57 11.53
N ASP A 22 -47.77 -25.58 12.31
CA ASP A 22 -48.91 -26.40 12.68
C ASP A 22 -48.80 -26.85 14.13
N SER A 23 -49.76 -26.34 14.91
CA SER A 23 -50.00 -26.66 16.30
C SER A 23 -50.97 -27.85 16.34
N THR A 24 -50.55 -28.99 16.84
CA THR A 24 -51.48 -30.04 17.24
C THR A 24 -51.24 -30.45 18.68
N ILE A 25 -52.15 -30.00 19.51
CA ILE A 25 -52.41 -30.45 20.88
C ILE A 25 -53.17 -31.80 20.79
N MET A 26 -52.67 -32.84 21.45
CA MET A 26 -53.45 -33.96 22.01
C MET A 26 -52.56 -34.63 23.04
N ASP A 27 -52.88 -34.45 24.27
CA ASP A 27 -53.84 -35.11 25.15
C ASP A 27 -53.38 -36.53 25.63
N ASP A 28 -53.16 -36.50 26.88
CA ASP A 28 -53.28 -37.45 27.97
C ASP A 28 -53.43 -38.95 27.60
N SER A 29 -52.49 -39.74 28.15
CA SER A 29 -52.88 -40.94 28.91
C SER A 29 -51.72 -41.48 29.75
N VAL A 30 -51.92 -41.36 31.05
CA VAL A 30 -51.18 -42.05 32.11
C VAL A 30 -51.25 -43.57 31.93
N SER A 31 -50.11 -44.23 31.92
CA SER A 31 -49.99 -45.61 32.40
C SER A 31 -48.62 -45.79 33.04
N GLU A 32 -48.67 -45.80 34.40
CA GLU A 32 -47.64 -46.36 35.23
C GLU A 32 -47.42 -47.84 34.87
N GLN A 33 -46.22 -48.09 34.43
CA GLN A 33 -45.72 -49.49 34.51
C GLN A 33 -44.24 -49.45 34.85
N GLY A 34 -43.97 -49.69 36.11
CA GLY A 34 -42.64 -49.87 36.66
C GLY A 34 -41.86 -50.89 35.89
N ARG A 35 -40.79 -50.44 35.23
CA ARG A 35 -39.68 -51.30 34.76
C ARG A 35 -38.38 -50.74 35.30
N GLY A 36 -37.73 -51.60 36.07
CA GLY A 36 -36.45 -51.37 36.70
C GLY A 36 -35.48 -50.69 35.75
N VAL A 37 -34.85 -49.66 36.21
CA VAL A 37 -33.72 -49.00 35.57
C VAL A 37 -32.61 -50.04 35.46
N PRO A 38 -32.18 -50.46 34.24
CA PRO A 38 -30.93 -51.20 34.11
C PRO A 38 -29.83 -50.21 34.48
N GLY A 39 -29.05 -50.58 35.50
CA GLY A 39 -27.91 -49.82 35.94
C GLY A 39 -27.10 -49.32 34.73
N GLY A 40 -26.97 -47.98 34.67
CA GLY A 40 -26.20 -47.33 33.64
C GLY A 40 -24.72 -47.70 33.74
N GLY A 41 -24.35 -48.78 33.09
CA GLY A 41 -22.95 -49.03 32.73
C GLY A 41 -22.54 -47.96 31.73
N GLY A 42 -22.02 -46.84 32.23
CA GLY A 42 -21.62 -45.70 31.41
C GLY A 42 -20.53 -46.14 30.42
N TRP A 43 -20.52 -45.52 29.25
CA TRP A 43 -19.47 -45.66 28.25
C TRP A 43 -18.06 -45.50 28.85
N LEU A 44 -17.94 -44.92 30.06
CA LEU A 44 -16.73 -44.76 30.88
C LEU A 44 -16.16 -46.12 31.37
N ASP A 45 -17.00 -47.18 31.57
CA ASP A 45 -16.54 -48.51 31.96
C ASP A 45 -15.83 -49.27 30.83
N ARG A 46 -15.89 -48.77 29.62
CA ARG A 46 -15.21 -49.34 28.44
C ARG A 46 -13.80 -48.77 28.24
N LEU A 47 -13.35 -47.86 29.07
CA LEU A 47 -11.99 -47.32 29.01
C LEU A 47 -11.07 -48.23 29.85
N PRO A 48 -10.12 -48.97 29.25
CA PRO A 48 -9.28 -49.93 29.95
C PRO A 48 -8.37 -49.32 31.02
N VAL A 49 -8.29 -47.99 31.07
CA VAL A 49 -7.45 -47.23 32.02
C VAL A 49 -8.18 -47.01 33.38
N LEU A 50 -9.51 -47.17 33.43
CA LEU A 50 -10.33 -46.86 34.61
C LEU A 50 -10.87 -48.11 35.32
N ALA A 51 -10.77 -49.29 34.70
CA ALA A 51 -11.27 -50.54 35.24
C ALA A 51 -10.38 -51.00 36.43
N GLY A 52 -10.97 -51.10 37.61
CA GLY A 52 -10.34 -51.67 38.80
C GLY A 52 -9.74 -50.69 39.81
N LYS A 53 -9.92 -49.37 39.64
CA LYS A 53 -9.45 -48.34 40.60
C LYS A 53 -10.57 -47.85 41.50
N SER A 54 -10.24 -47.40 42.71
CA SER A 54 -11.19 -46.78 43.62
C SER A 54 -11.77 -45.50 43.03
N VAL A 55 -13.03 -45.18 43.38
CA VAL A 55 -13.72 -43.96 42.89
C VAL A 55 -12.90 -42.67 43.14
N ALA A 56 -12.15 -42.64 44.23
CA ALA A 56 -11.27 -41.52 44.56
C ALA A 56 -10.06 -41.39 43.61
N GLU A 57 -9.51 -42.55 43.16
CA GLU A 57 -8.42 -42.57 42.16
C GLU A 57 -8.92 -42.20 40.76
N GLN A 58 -10.15 -42.64 40.41
CA GLN A 58 -10.78 -42.28 39.12
C GLN A 58 -11.03 -40.76 39.05
N LEU A 59 -11.54 -40.17 40.15
CA LEU A 59 -11.72 -38.71 40.24
C LEU A 59 -10.40 -37.92 40.14
N ARG A 60 -9.32 -38.43 40.78
CA ARG A 60 -7.99 -37.80 40.67
C ARG A 60 -7.43 -37.90 39.27
N MET A 61 -7.55 -39.06 38.60
CA MET A 61 -7.11 -39.22 37.20
C MET A 61 -7.91 -38.35 36.25
N LEU A 62 -9.23 -38.27 36.42
CA LEU A 62 -10.09 -37.44 35.60
C LEU A 62 -9.76 -35.94 35.80
N GLY A 63 -9.50 -35.54 37.06
CA GLY A 63 -9.07 -34.17 37.37
C GLY A 63 -7.72 -33.83 36.77
N LEU A 64 -6.73 -34.75 36.80
CA LEU A 64 -5.44 -34.57 36.15
C LEU A 64 -5.58 -34.49 34.62
N LEU A 65 -6.38 -35.37 34.04
CA LEU A 65 -6.63 -35.36 32.57
C LEU A 65 -7.31 -34.06 32.13
N LEU A 66 -8.31 -33.61 32.91
CA LEU A 66 -8.97 -32.33 32.66
C LEU A 66 -7.98 -31.15 32.80
N GLY A 67 -7.12 -31.18 33.81
CA GLY A 67 -6.08 -30.17 34.02
C GLY A 67 -5.06 -30.13 32.87
N VAL A 68 -4.61 -31.27 32.39
CA VAL A 68 -3.72 -31.37 31.22
C VAL A 68 -4.42 -30.85 29.96
N PHE A 69 -5.68 -31.21 29.75
CA PHE A 69 -6.44 -30.73 28.59
C PHE A 69 -6.68 -29.21 28.65
N ALA A 70 -7.00 -28.67 29.84
CA ALA A 70 -7.14 -27.24 30.04
C ALA A 70 -5.81 -26.50 29.79
N ALA A 71 -4.69 -27.02 30.29
CA ALA A 71 -3.36 -26.45 30.04
C ALA A 71 -3.03 -26.46 28.53
N PHE A 72 -3.32 -27.57 27.86
CA PHE A 72 -3.12 -27.69 26.41
C PHE A 72 -3.99 -26.71 25.62
N ALA A 73 -5.27 -26.55 26.00
CA ALA A 73 -6.15 -25.57 25.38
C ALA A 73 -5.64 -24.13 25.55
N VAL A 74 -5.12 -23.78 26.73
CA VAL A 74 -4.52 -22.46 27.00
C VAL A 74 -3.28 -22.27 26.12
N ILE A 75 -2.40 -23.25 26.02
CA ILE A 75 -1.21 -23.19 25.17
C ILE A 75 -1.60 -22.99 23.70
N LEU A 76 -2.57 -23.75 23.20
CA LEU A 76 -3.07 -23.61 21.83
C LEU A 76 -3.67 -22.23 21.59
N THR A 77 -4.42 -21.68 22.54
CA THR A 77 -5.02 -20.35 22.43
C THR A 77 -3.94 -19.26 22.37
N ILE A 78 -2.92 -19.35 23.22
CA ILE A 78 -1.78 -18.42 23.20
C ILE A 78 -1.03 -18.51 21.87
N TRP A 79 -0.79 -19.71 21.38
CA TRP A 79 -0.11 -19.94 20.11
C TRP A 79 -0.92 -19.39 18.92
N GLN A 80 -2.24 -19.58 18.92
CA GLN A 80 -3.13 -19.08 17.89
C GLN A 80 -3.23 -17.55 17.90
N LEU A 81 -3.31 -16.92 19.07
CA LEU A 81 -3.28 -15.46 19.23
C LEU A 81 -1.96 -14.89 18.71
N HIS A 82 -0.84 -15.53 19.02
CA HIS A 82 0.47 -15.07 18.54
C HIS A 82 0.57 -15.14 17.01
N SER A 83 0.11 -16.24 16.40
CA SER A 83 0.09 -16.40 14.95
C SER A 83 -0.86 -15.42 14.24
N ALA A 84 -2.02 -15.13 14.84
CA ALA A 84 -2.99 -14.19 14.29
C ALA A 84 -2.44 -12.75 14.29
N ASN A 85 -1.75 -12.34 15.33
CA ASN A 85 -1.13 -11.02 15.43
C ASN A 85 -0.05 -10.81 14.37
N GLN A 86 0.75 -11.84 14.07
CA GLN A 86 1.75 -11.77 13.00
C GLN A 86 1.11 -11.60 11.63
N GLY A 87 0.04 -12.34 11.33
CA GLY A 87 -0.71 -12.22 10.07
C GLY A 87 -1.24 -10.80 9.85
N THR A 88 -1.82 -10.20 10.89
CA THR A 88 -2.33 -8.83 10.84
C THR A 88 -1.20 -7.82 10.59
N ALA A 89 -0.05 -7.98 11.25
CA ALA A 89 1.09 -7.11 11.07
C ALA A 89 1.68 -7.18 9.64
N TYR A 90 1.74 -8.36 9.02
CA TYR A 90 2.16 -8.49 7.61
C TYR A 90 1.19 -7.80 6.64
N VAL A 91 -0.12 -7.93 6.87
CA VAL A 91 -1.13 -7.23 6.04
C VAL A 91 -1.01 -5.73 6.21
N SER A 92 -0.80 -5.24 7.45
CA SER A 92 -0.53 -3.83 7.74
C SER A 92 0.72 -3.35 7.01
N ALA A 93 1.85 -4.06 7.13
CA ALA A 93 3.09 -3.73 6.45
C ALA A 93 2.92 -3.65 4.93
N ALA A 94 2.23 -4.60 4.32
CA ALA A 94 1.95 -4.59 2.88
C ALA A 94 1.09 -3.39 2.47
N GLY A 95 0.07 -3.05 3.26
CA GLY A 95 -0.76 -1.86 3.06
C GLY A 95 0.03 -0.56 3.17
N GLN A 96 0.92 -0.46 4.15
CA GLN A 96 1.82 0.67 4.32
C GLN A 96 2.82 0.78 3.17
N MET A 97 3.47 -0.32 2.76
CA MET A 97 4.39 -0.31 1.62
C MET A 97 3.69 0.16 0.34
N ARG A 98 2.44 -0.24 0.11
CA ARG A 98 1.64 0.27 -1.02
C ARG A 98 1.44 1.79 -0.94
N THR A 99 1.07 2.30 0.23
CA THR A 99 0.89 3.75 0.44
C THR A 99 2.22 4.51 0.28
N LEU A 100 3.31 3.97 0.84
CA LEU A 100 4.65 4.55 0.72
C LEU A 100 5.14 4.55 -0.73
N SER A 101 4.85 3.51 -1.51
CA SER A 101 5.15 3.47 -2.94
C SER A 101 4.48 4.62 -3.70
N GLN A 102 3.20 4.89 -3.41
CA GLN A 102 2.49 6.03 -4.01
C GLN A 102 3.06 7.37 -3.56
N ARG A 103 3.43 7.51 -2.26
CA ARG A 103 4.08 8.72 -1.73
C ARG A 103 5.44 8.94 -2.36
N LEU A 104 6.24 7.88 -2.51
CA LEU A 104 7.53 7.92 -3.18
C LEU A 104 7.41 8.42 -4.63
N ALA A 105 6.48 7.88 -5.40
CA ALA A 105 6.25 8.29 -6.79
C ALA A 105 5.84 9.77 -6.86
N LYS A 106 4.90 10.21 -6.02
CA LYS A 106 4.47 11.60 -5.93
C LYS A 106 5.61 12.53 -5.50
N ALA A 107 6.35 12.15 -4.45
CA ALA A 107 7.46 12.93 -3.95
C ALA A 107 8.58 13.03 -5.01
N ALA A 108 8.91 11.94 -5.69
CA ALA A 108 9.90 11.94 -6.77
C ALA A 108 9.51 12.91 -7.89
N GLN A 109 8.25 12.91 -8.33
CA GLN A 109 7.77 13.87 -9.33
C GLN A 109 7.86 15.32 -8.86
N GLN A 110 7.54 15.59 -7.59
CA GLN A 110 7.61 16.93 -7.03
C GLN A 110 9.06 17.40 -6.78
N THR A 111 10.01 16.47 -6.49
CA THR A 111 11.42 16.83 -6.38
C THR A 111 12.01 17.26 -7.72
N LEU A 112 11.57 16.69 -8.82
CA LEU A 112 11.96 17.13 -10.17
C LEU A 112 11.51 18.58 -10.44
N GLN A 113 10.41 19.00 -9.84
CA GLN A 113 9.91 20.37 -9.88
C GLN A 113 10.60 21.31 -8.88
N GLY A 114 11.61 20.81 -8.14
CA GLY A 114 12.37 21.58 -7.15
C GLY A 114 11.63 21.89 -5.85
N ASN A 115 10.55 21.18 -5.54
CA ASN A 115 9.80 21.38 -4.30
C ASN A 115 10.62 20.88 -3.10
N GLU A 116 11.06 21.77 -2.22
CA GLU A 116 11.90 21.44 -1.06
C GLU A 116 11.21 20.48 -0.08
N ALA A 117 9.92 20.62 0.16
CA ALA A 117 9.19 19.72 1.05
C ALA A 117 9.14 18.27 0.51
N ALA A 118 9.12 18.13 -0.82
CA ALA A 118 9.10 16.82 -1.46
C ALA A 118 10.40 16.03 -1.27
N PHE A 119 11.54 16.68 -1.12
CA PHE A 119 12.80 15.98 -0.80
C PHE A 119 12.76 15.35 0.59
N THR A 120 12.16 16.03 1.57
CA THR A 120 11.97 15.49 2.91
C THR A 120 11.00 14.31 2.90
N GLU A 121 9.89 14.43 2.17
CA GLU A 121 8.90 13.36 2.00
C GLU A 121 9.53 12.14 1.31
N LEU A 122 10.29 12.35 0.24
CA LEU A 122 11.01 11.30 -0.49
C LEU A 122 11.98 10.55 0.44
N LYS A 123 12.79 11.28 1.20
CA LYS A 123 13.75 10.70 2.15
C LYS A 123 13.06 9.89 3.23
N THR A 124 11.99 10.42 3.82
CA THR A 124 11.24 9.77 4.90
C THR A 124 10.53 8.52 4.40
N SER A 125 9.78 8.63 3.31
CA SER A 125 9.05 7.50 2.72
C SER A 125 9.99 6.39 2.25
N ARG A 126 11.15 6.75 1.69
CA ARG A 126 12.21 5.81 1.32
C ARG A 126 12.71 5.02 2.53
N GLY A 127 13.02 5.71 3.65
CA GLY A 127 13.49 5.07 4.88
C GLY A 127 12.45 4.12 5.47
N GLN A 128 11.19 4.54 5.53
CA GLN A 128 10.09 3.72 6.03
C GLN A 128 9.85 2.49 5.15
N PHE A 129 9.88 2.63 3.83
CA PHE A 129 9.72 1.50 2.91
C PHE A 129 10.83 0.46 3.11
N GLN A 130 12.08 0.92 3.22
CA GLN A 130 13.24 0.06 3.47
C GLN A 130 13.10 -0.72 4.79
N GLN A 131 12.65 -0.06 5.86
CA GLN A 131 12.43 -0.71 7.16
C GLN A 131 11.35 -1.79 7.09
N LEU A 132 10.22 -1.53 6.43
CA LEU A 132 9.15 -2.50 6.29
C LEU A 132 9.57 -3.69 5.41
N LEU A 133 10.32 -3.45 4.34
CA LEU A 133 10.84 -4.50 3.48
C LEU A 133 11.83 -5.39 4.24
N GLN A 134 12.71 -4.80 5.03
CA GLN A 134 13.66 -5.53 5.87
C GLN A 134 12.92 -6.34 6.95
N ALA A 135 11.94 -5.76 7.63
CA ALA A 135 11.12 -6.46 8.61
C ALA A 135 10.38 -7.66 7.98
N GLY A 136 9.90 -7.53 6.75
CA GLY A 136 9.30 -8.64 6.00
C GLY A 136 10.29 -9.75 5.65
N SER A 137 11.52 -9.40 5.30
CA SER A 137 12.54 -10.37 4.83
C SER A 137 13.25 -11.09 5.98
N GLU A 138 13.64 -10.35 7.00
CA GLU A 138 14.53 -10.82 8.09
C GLU A 138 13.79 -10.96 9.44
N GLY A 139 12.59 -10.41 9.52
CA GLY A 139 11.89 -10.18 10.77
C GLY A 139 12.27 -8.82 11.37
N GLY A 140 11.42 -8.32 12.25
CA GLY A 140 11.63 -7.00 12.84
C GLY A 140 10.41 -6.47 13.58
N ASP A 141 10.33 -5.17 13.71
CA ASP A 141 9.17 -4.47 14.27
C ASP A 141 8.32 -3.86 13.16
N VAL A 142 7.01 -4.10 13.23
CA VAL A 142 6.01 -3.46 12.38
C VAL A 142 4.94 -2.88 13.28
N ASP A 143 4.84 -1.57 13.37
CA ASP A 143 3.88 -0.85 14.22
C ASP A 143 3.89 -1.29 15.68
N GLY A 144 5.07 -1.52 16.27
CA GLY A 144 5.23 -1.99 17.65
C GLY A 144 4.95 -3.49 17.82
N THR A 145 4.70 -4.22 16.75
CA THR A 145 4.53 -5.68 16.77
C THR A 145 5.78 -6.35 16.22
N ARG A 146 6.41 -7.19 17.04
CA ARG A 146 7.54 -7.98 16.59
C ARG A 146 7.07 -9.12 15.69
N VAL A 147 7.52 -9.12 14.45
CA VAL A 147 7.21 -10.15 13.46
C VAL A 147 8.45 -10.99 13.14
N SER A 148 8.22 -12.26 12.83
CA SER A 148 9.27 -13.13 12.30
C SER A 148 9.50 -12.82 10.82
N ALA A 149 10.54 -13.38 10.21
CA ALA A 149 10.70 -13.34 8.76
C ALA A 149 9.48 -13.98 8.07
N SER A 150 9.08 -13.45 6.92
CA SER A 150 7.92 -13.90 6.19
C SER A 150 8.00 -15.39 5.83
N PRO A 151 6.87 -16.10 5.79
CA PRO A 151 6.82 -17.53 5.43
C PRO A 151 7.45 -17.79 4.05
N GLY A 152 8.01 -19.00 3.88
CA GLY A 152 8.65 -19.41 2.63
C GLY A 152 7.75 -19.32 1.40
N SER A 153 6.43 -19.39 1.59
CA SER A 153 5.44 -19.29 0.51
C SER A 153 5.41 -17.93 -0.20
N VAL A 154 5.84 -16.84 0.47
CA VAL A 154 5.87 -15.47 -0.09
C VAL A 154 7.29 -14.94 -0.31
N ARG A 155 8.30 -15.79 -0.10
CA ARG A 155 9.69 -15.37 -0.20
C ARG A 155 10.08 -14.98 -1.63
N GLY A 156 9.55 -15.69 -2.63
CA GLY A 156 9.82 -15.37 -4.05
C GLY A 156 9.33 -13.97 -4.43
N GLU A 157 8.14 -13.60 -3.96
CA GLU A 157 7.57 -12.27 -4.20
C GLU A 157 8.34 -11.17 -3.45
N LEU A 158 8.81 -11.47 -2.23
CA LEU A 158 9.66 -10.56 -1.46
C LEU A 158 11.03 -10.34 -2.11
N ASP A 159 11.63 -11.39 -2.64
CA ASP A 159 12.91 -11.29 -3.37
C ASP A 159 12.73 -10.44 -4.63
N ALA A 160 11.66 -10.66 -5.41
CA ALA A 160 11.31 -9.84 -6.57
C ALA A 160 11.07 -8.37 -6.19
N LEU A 161 10.35 -8.12 -5.09
CA LEU A 161 10.13 -6.77 -4.57
C LEU A 161 11.44 -6.11 -4.13
N THR A 162 12.34 -6.89 -3.52
CA THR A 162 13.66 -6.41 -3.09
C THR A 162 14.52 -5.98 -4.27
N GLU A 163 14.50 -6.73 -5.37
CA GLU A 163 15.23 -6.35 -6.60
C GLU A 163 14.65 -5.07 -7.23
N LEU A 164 13.34 -4.94 -7.31
CA LEU A 164 12.69 -3.70 -7.76
C LEU A 164 13.03 -2.53 -6.85
N TRP A 165 13.02 -2.76 -5.54
CA TRP A 165 13.36 -1.75 -4.55
C TRP A 165 14.80 -1.25 -4.70
N LYS A 166 15.77 -2.11 -4.92
CA LYS A 166 17.17 -1.70 -5.12
C LYS A 166 17.30 -0.66 -6.23
N LYS A 167 16.58 -0.84 -7.34
CA LYS A 167 16.56 0.12 -8.44
C LYS A 167 15.92 1.45 -8.00
N THR A 168 14.72 1.39 -7.44
CA THR A 168 13.96 2.57 -6.98
C THR A 168 14.73 3.33 -5.89
N ASP A 169 15.39 2.61 -4.98
CA ASP A 169 16.21 3.19 -3.93
C ASP A 169 17.39 3.97 -4.49
N LYS A 170 18.11 3.39 -5.46
CA LYS A 170 19.22 4.07 -6.16
C LYS A 170 18.76 5.32 -6.90
N GLU A 171 17.63 5.26 -7.61
CA GLU A 171 17.05 6.40 -8.30
C GLU A 171 16.62 7.51 -7.32
N SER A 172 15.98 7.13 -6.20
CA SER A 172 15.62 8.05 -5.14
C SER A 172 16.84 8.72 -4.49
N GLN A 173 17.91 7.98 -4.27
CA GLN A 173 19.18 8.54 -3.78
C GLN A 173 19.78 9.54 -4.76
N SER A 174 19.74 9.23 -6.07
CA SER A 174 20.22 10.14 -7.11
C SER A 174 19.44 11.46 -7.09
N LEU A 175 18.11 11.42 -6.99
CA LEU A 175 17.27 12.61 -6.86
C LEU A 175 17.62 13.43 -5.61
N LEU A 176 17.77 12.77 -4.46
CA LEU A 176 18.17 13.42 -3.21
C LEU A 176 19.55 14.07 -3.32
N GLY A 177 20.48 13.43 -4.02
CA GLY A 177 21.82 13.97 -4.28
C GLY A 177 21.82 15.22 -5.17
N GLN A 178 20.78 15.38 -6.00
CA GLN A 178 20.63 16.53 -6.91
C GLN A 178 19.74 17.66 -6.34
N GLN A 179 19.32 17.58 -5.09
CA GLN A 179 18.39 18.53 -4.47
C GLN A 179 18.75 19.99 -4.76
N LYS A 180 20.03 20.36 -4.57
CA LYS A 180 20.48 21.74 -4.79
C LYS A 180 20.32 22.19 -6.24
N ASN A 181 20.68 21.33 -7.18
CA ASN A 181 20.61 21.64 -8.62
C ASN A 181 19.16 21.76 -9.08
N LEU A 182 18.29 20.84 -8.63
CA LEU A 182 16.86 20.87 -8.95
C LEU A 182 16.17 22.10 -8.37
N ALA A 183 16.51 22.50 -7.15
CA ALA A 183 15.99 23.74 -6.55
C ALA A 183 16.44 24.99 -7.31
N ILE A 184 17.70 25.05 -7.76
CA ILE A 184 18.21 26.16 -8.59
C ILE A 184 17.49 26.21 -9.94
N LEU A 185 17.33 25.04 -10.60
CA LEU A 185 16.62 24.96 -11.87
C LEU A 185 15.16 25.43 -11.74
N ALA A 186 14.44 24.94 -10.72
CA ALA A 186 13.06 25.37 -10.48
C ALA A 186 12.95 26.87 -10.23
N LYS A 187 13.88 27.45 -9.48
CA LYS A 187 13.93 28.90 -9.26
C LYS A 187 14.18 29.68 -10.57
N ALA A 188 15.10 29.20 -11.40
CA ALA A 188 15.37 29.82 -12.71
C ALA A 188 14.14 29.77 -13.63
N VAL A 189 13.46 28.61 -13.72
CA VAL A 189 12.23 28.49 -14.49
C VAL A 189 11.11 29.38 -13.94
N SER A 190 10.97 29.46 -12.61
CA SER A 190 10.01 30.36 -11.97
C SER A 190 10.29 31.84 -12.33
N GLN A 191 11.56 32.23 -12.36
CA GLN A 191 11.94 33.58 -12.75
C GLN A 191 11.65 33.86 -14.23
N ILE A 192 11.98 32.91 -15.12
CA ILE A 192 11.62 33.03 -16.54
C ILE A 192 10.09 33.21 -16.68
N ASN A 193 9.30 32.42 -16.00
CA ASN A 193 7.85 32.50 -16.06
C ASN A 193 7.30 33.83 -15.52
N SER A 194 7.93 34.42 -14.51
CA SER A 194 7.52 35.72 -13.94
C SER A 194 7.86 36.89 -14.85
N GLU A 195 8.99 36.84 -15.57
CA GLU A 195 9.44 37.92 -16.43
C GLU A 195 8.94 37.79 -17.89
N ASN A 196 8.61 36.59 -18.33
CA ASN A 196 8.22 36.32 -19.71
C ASN A 196 7.00 37.11 -20.20
N PRO A 197 5.91 37.32 -19.41
CA PRO A 197 4.79 38.15 -19.84
C PRO A 197 5.22 39.60 -20.20
N LYS A 198 6.10 40.17 -19.40
CA LYS A 198 6.63 41.51 -19.64
C LYS A 198 7.52 41.57 -20.88
N LEU A 199 8.38 40.54 -21.04
CA LEU A 199 9.24 40.42 -22.21
C LEU A 199 8.40 40.25 -23.50
N LEU A 200 7.34 39.48 -23.44
CA LEU A 200 6.41 39.32 -24.55
C LEU A 200 5.72 40.63 -24.91
N ASP A 201 5.14 41.34 -23.93
CA ASP A 201 4.47 42.63 -24.12
C ASP A 201 5.42 43.66 -24.75
N LEU A 202 6.65 43.77 -24.26
CA LEU A 202 7.65 44.66 -24.83
C LEU A 202 8.03 44.27 -26.26
N SER A 203 8.13 42.96 -26.55
CA SER A 203 8.44 42.45 -27.88
C SER A 203 7.32 42.79 -28.88
N GLU A 204 6.07 42.63 -28.46
CA GLU A 204 4.89 42.98 -29.26
C GLU A 204 4.81 44.50 -29.51
N GLN A 205 5.09 45.32 -28.49
CA GLN A 205 5.16 46.80 -28.65
C GLN A 205 6.25 47.20 -29.66
N VAL A 206 7.44 46.59 -29.60
CA VAL A 206 8.52 46.87 -30.58
C VAL A 206 8.07 46.46 -31.97
N ALA A 207 7.43 45.30 -32.15
CA ALA A 207 6.92 44.87 -33.46
C ALA A 207 5.85 45.85 -34.00
N ALA A 208 4.93 46.32 -33.17
CA ALA A 208 3.91 47.28 -33.54
C ALA A 208 4.50 48.66 -33.91
N LEU A 209 5.47 49.18 -33.15
CA LEU A 209 6.16 50.45 -33.46
C LEU A 209 6.97 50.38 -34.75
N LYS A 210 7.63 49.26 -35.04
CA LYS A 210 8.31 49.00 -36.30
C LYS A 210 7.34 49.06 -37.50
N LEU A 211 6.19 48.44 -37.35
CA LEU A 211 5.15 48.43 -38.37
C LEU A 211 4.61 49.86 -38.62
N GLN A 212 4.29 50.61 -37.53
CA GLN A 212 3.78 51.98 -37.62
C GLN A 212 4.81 52.96 -38.19
N GLY A 213 6.09 52.75 -37.87
CA GLY A 213 7.19 53.57 -38.35
C GLY A 213 7.61 53.30 -39.80
N GLY A 214 6.92 52.43 -40.53
CA GLY A 214 7.24 52.10 -41.92
C GLY A 214 8.57 51.34 -42.09
N ALA A 215 8.97 50.56 -41.11
CA ALA A 215 10.20 49.74 -41.17
C ALA A 215 10.16 48.76 -42.34
N SER A 216 11.34 48.29 -42.76
CA SER A 216 11.42 47.29 -43.84
C SER A 216 10.72 45.97 -43.48
N ALA A 217 10.28 45.22 -44.50
CA ALA A 217 9.67 43.92 -44.29
C ALA A 217 10.60 42.95 -43.52
N ALA A 218 11.91 43.05 -43.73
CA ALA A 218 12.91 42.28 -43.01
C ALA A 218 12.96 42.62 -41.50
N ASP A 219 12.87 43.93 -41.18
CA ASP A 219 12.85 44.40 -39.78
C ASP A 219 11.58 43.94 -39.05
N ILE A 220 10.42 44.01 -39.73
CA ILE A 220 9.14 43.53 -39.17
C ILE A 220 9.17 42.01 -38.97
N ALA A 221 9.72 41.27 -39.93
CA ALA A 221 9.89 39.81 -39.79
C ALA A 221 10.79 39.47 -38.60
N THR A 222 11.89 40.17 -38.41
CA THR A 222 12.79 39.99 -37.26
C THR A 222 12.09 40.30 -35.93
N ALA A 223 11.33 41.38 -35.85
CA ALA A 223 10.56 41.71 -34.64
C ALA A 223 9.54 40.64 -34.30
N ASN A 224 8.81 40.11 -35.27
CA ASN A 224 7.86 39.00 -35.08
C ASN A 224 8.59 37.70 -34.65
N GLN A 225 9.78 37.46 -35.17
CA GLN A 225 10.60 36.34 -34.73
C GLN A 225 11.00 36.45 -33.26
N VAL A 226 11.32 37.64 -32.76
CA VAL A 226 11.59 37.88 -31.33
C VAL A 226 10.37 37.51 -30.47
N VAL A 227 9.15 37.95 -30.87
CA VAL A 227 7.91 37.60 -30.19
C VAL A 227 7.74 36.08 -30.10
N MET A 228 7.94 35.38 -31.21
CA MET A 228 7.84 33.91 -31.26
C MET A 228 8.89 33.22 -30.37
N LEU A 229 10.13 33.72 -30.37
CA LEU A 229 11.22 33.17 -29.54
C LEU A 229 10.94 33.35 -28.06
N THR A 230 10.39 34.50 -27.67
CA THR A 230 9.98 34.79 -26.29
C THR A 230 8.99 33.73 -25.77
N GLN A 231 7.96 33.41 -26.58
CA GLN A 231 6.99 32.35 -26.22
C GLN A 231 7.65 30.96 -26.14
N ARG A 232 8.60 30.66 -27.05
CA ARG A 232 9.34 29.40 -27.03
C ARG A 232 10.23 29.25 -25.81
N ILE A 233 10.87 30.31 -25.33
CA ILE A 233 11.72 30.27 -24.13
C ILE A 233 10.89 29.78 -22.92
N ALA A 234 9.73 30.40 -22.65
CA ALA A 234 8.89 30.00 -21.52
C ALA A 234 8.38 28.54 -21.65
N LYS A 235 7.95 28.15 -22.85
CA LYS A 235 7.51 26.77 -23.11
C LYS A 235 8.63 25.77 -22.85
N ASN A 236 9.83 26.04 -23.38
CA ASN A 236 10.97 25.13 -23.24
C ASN A 236 11.48 25.07 -21.81
N ALA A 237 11.52 26.21 -21.09
CA ALA A 237 11.89 26.24 -19.67
C ALA A 237 10.95 25.38 -18.81
N ASN A 238 9.65 25.46 -19.06
CA ASN A 238 8.68 24.60 -18.35
C ASN A 238 8.82 23.12 -18.71
N ALA A 239 9.16 22.78 -19.97
CA ALA A 239 9.37 21.41 -20.40
C ALA A 239 10.51 20.72 -19.61
N LEU A 240 11.54 21.46 -19.18
CA LEU A 240 12.63 20.93 -18.35
C LEU A 240 12.18 20.43 -16.97
N LEU A 241 11.08 20.97 -16.42
CA LEU A 241 10.54 20.56 -15.13
C LEU A 241 9.55 19.37 -15.23
N VAL A 242 9.07 19.05 -16.42
CA VAL A 242 8.02 18.03 -16.60
C VAL A 242 8.61 16.63 -16.83
N ALA A 243 9.92 16.49 -16.99
CA ALA A 243 10.65 15.22 -17.02
C ALA A 243 10.12 14.11 -17.99
N ASP A 244 9.19 14.43 -18.87
CA ASP A 244 8.91 13.62 -20.04
C ASP A 244 9.99 13.90 -21.08
N ALA A 245 10.79 12.89 -21.37
CA ALA A 245 11.89 12.86 -22.34
C ALA A 245 12.29 14.24 -22.86
N ILE A 246 13.32 14.86 -22.26
CA ILE A 246 13.88 16.13 -22.75
C ILE A 246 14.14 15.93 -24.25
N ASP A 247 13.34 16.61 -25.06
CA ASP A 247 13.57 16.65 -26.50
C ASP A 247 15.00 17.18 -26.72
N PRO A 248 15.87 16.44 -27.39
CA PRO A 248 17.25 16.88 -27.63
C PRO A 248 17.34 18.28 -28.25
N GLU A 249 16.32 18.69 -29.00
CA GLU A 249 16.21 20.03 -29.57
C GLU A 249 16.01 21.11 -28.49
N VAL A 250 15.22 20.80 -27.44
CA VAL A 250 15.01 21.71 -26.29
C VAL A 250 16.31 21.88 -25.49
N ALA A 251 17.05 20.82 -25.28
CA ALA A 251 18.34 20.86 -24.60
C ALA A 251 19.37 21.70 -25.38
N PHE A 252 19.40 21.57 -26.72
CA PHE A 252 20.30 22.31 -27.59
C PHE A 252 19.98 23.82 -27.65
N LEU A 253 18.70 24.20 -27.55
CA LEU A 253 18.27 25.61 -27.60
C LEU A 253 18.50 26.38 -26.29
N LEU A 254 18.82 25.69 -25.20
CA LEU A 254 19.01 26.27 -23.86
C LEU A 254 20.47 26.22 -23.38
N GLY A 255 21.38 25.56 -24.09
CA GLY A 255 22.82 25.51 -23.84
C GLY A 255 23.58 26.44 -24.75
#